data_c1fbe99559043d70e28fb02fa5721293
#
_entry.id   c1fbe99559043d70e28fb02fa5721293
#
_cell.length_a   1.000
_cell.length_b   1.000
_cell.length_c   1.000
_cell.angle_alpha   90.00
_cell.angle_beta   90.00
_cell.angle_gamma   90.00
#
_symmetry.space_group_name_H-M   'P 1'
#
loop_
_entity.id
_entity.type
_entity.pdbx_description
1 polymer ?
#
loop_
_entity_poly.entity_id
_entity_poly.type
_entity_poly.pdbx_seq_one_letter_code
_entity_poly.pdbx_strand_id
1 'polypeptide(L)'
;MKIDVLAIGELLADVISEQYVTSLAEAKTFRLFQGGSPANVCANLKWLGANAVMVSCIGDDSVGNFILDSIRKVGLTDTYITRSKTHPTTIVMVGRSQGTPDFVAYRMADTQIGPIHESLIEQSTILHSCAFALSGHPAQQNILQAFELAVSMGKKISIDWNFAPSVWKDDGTTVFQRICEKRPLLKMSLDDVQRFLGRSVDALEAKDFLSPLTTTVTCLTCGKDGVWFKDDEDVAWKFQPAVSVAQVKDTTGAGDAFWSGFLYAYLRRETTSACIQEGLKVAAQKIQKIGPIYLL
;
A
#
# COMPACT_ATOMS: atom_id res chain seq x y z
N MET A 1 22.90 9.05 1.40
CA MET A 1 21.76 10.00 1.30
C MET A 1 20.65 9.46 2.18
N LYS A 2 20.09 10.24 3.10
CA LYS A 2 19.05 9.74 4.03
C LYS A 2 17.77 9.46 3.25
N ILE A 3 17.20 8.26 3.43
CA ILE A 3 15.93 7.81 2.86
C ILE A 3 14.86 8.00 3.93
N ASP A 4 13.79 8.72 3.62
CA ASP A 4 12.68 8.90 4.55
C ASP A 4 11.83 7.64 4.60
N VAL A 5 11.44 7.09 3.44
CA VAL A 5 10.71 5.82 3.32
C VAL A 5 11.35 4.93 2.27
N LEU A 6 11.69 3.72 2.65
CA LEU A 6 12.05 2.63 1.75
C LEU A 6 10.81 1.76 1.55
N ALA A 7 10.15 1.90 0.39
CA ALA A 7 9.02 1.09 0.02
C ALA A 7 9.49 -0.19 -0.68
N ILE A 8 9.05 -1.35 -0.21
CA ILE A 8 9.45 -2.65 -0.73
C ILE A 8 8.19 -3.42 -1.09
N GLY A 9 8.02 -3.79 -2.35
CA GLY A 9 6.85 -4.55 -2.75
C GLY A 9 6.57 -4.48 -4.25
N GLU A 10 5.32 -4.74 -4.62
CA GLU A 10 4.92 -4.82 -6.01
C GLU A 10 4.97 -3.45 -6.72
N LEU A 11 5.49 -3.48 -7.90
CA LEU A 11 5.39 -2.49 -8.95
C LEU A 11 4.87 -3.23 -10.18
N LEU A 12 3.66 -2.93 -10.61
CA LEU A 12 2.91 -3.73 -11.55
C LEU A 12 2.10 -2.85 -12.52
N ALA A 13 1.45 -3.50 -13.47
CA ALA A 13 0.54 -2.83 -14.38
C ALA A 13 -0.92 -3.12 -13.98
N ASP A 14 -1.67 -2.07 -13.68
CA ASP A 14 -3.12 -2.14 -13.56
C ASP A 14 -3.77 -1.98 -14.93
N VAL A 15 -4.55 -2.97 -15.34
CA VAL A 15 -5.34 -2.99 -16.57
C VAL A 15 -6.80 -2.80 -16.19
N ILE A 16 -7.24 -1.53 -16.17
CA ILE A 16 -8.53 -1.11 -15.62
C ILE A 16 -9.56 -0.96 -16.75
N SER A 17 -10.76 -1.55 -16.59
CA SER A 17 -11.84 -1.37 -17.55
C SER A 17 -12.26 0.09 -17.68
N GLU A 18 -12.54 0.54 -18.91
CA GLU A 18 -13.04 1.91 -19.13
C GLU A 18 -14.50 2.04 -18.68
N GLN A 19 -15.28 0.97 -18.85
CA GLN A 19 -16.66 0.89 -18.42
C GLN A 19 -16.77 0.53 -16.94
N TYR A 20 -17.85 0.99 -16.29
CA TYR A 20 -18.29 0.43 -15.02
C TYR A 20 -18.91 -0.96 -15.30
N VAL A 21 -18.43 -1.98 -14.60
CA VAL A 21 -18.86 -3.38 -14.76
C VAL A 21 -19.12 -4.00 -13.40
N THR A 22 -19.96 -5.03 -13.35
CA THR A 22 -20.18 -5.85 -12.16
C THR A 22 -19.23 -7.04 -12.11
N SER A 23 -18.75 -7.47 -13.28
CA SER A 23 -17.74 -8.53 -13.42
C SER A 23 -16.76 -8.17 -14.55
N LEU A 24 -15.51 -8.59 -14.41
CA LEU A 24 -14.49 -8.47 -15.46
C LEU A 24 -14.90 -9.11 -16.79
N ALA A 25 -15.76 -10.13 -16.76
CA ALA A 25 -16.26 -10.78 -17.97
C ALA A 25 -17.11 -9.85 -18.85
N GLU A 26 -17.64 -8.76 -18.32
CA GLU A 26 -18.44 -7.76 -19.04
C GLU A 26 -17.58 -6.66 -19.71
N ALA A 27 -16.32 -6.52 -19.28
CA ALA A 27 -15.43 -5.45 -19.74
C ALA A 27 -14.95 -5.71 -21.17
N LYS A 28 -15.04 -4.68 -22.02
CA LYS A 28 -14.66 -4.76 -23.44
C LYS A 28 -13.39 -3.96 -23.76
N THR A 29 -13.16 -2.86 -23.04
CA THR A 29 -12.02 -1.97 -23.27
C THR A 29 -11.32 -1.70 -21.95
N PHE A 30 -9.99 -1.61 -22.01
CA PHE A 30 -9.15 -1.43 -20.85
C PHE A 30 -8.10 -0.35 -21.10
N ARG A 31 -7.66 0.27 -20.02
CA ARG A 31 -6.51 1.18 -20.01
C ARG A 31 -5.43 0.66 -19.07
N LEU A 32 -4.19 0.87 -19.50
CA LEU A 32 -2.99 0.48 -18.75
C LEU A 32 -2.54 1.63 -17.86
N PHE A 33 -2.31 1.35 -16.59
CA PHE A 33 -1.77 2.28 -15.61
C PHE A 33 -0.60 1.63 -14.85
N GLN A 34 0.30 2.44 -14.34
CA GLN A 34 1.22 1.97 -13.31
C GLN A 34 0.43 1.77 -12.01
N GLY A 35 0.64 0.63 -11.37
CA GLY A 35 0.01 0.21 -10.14
C GLY A 35 0.98 -0.39 -9.13
N GLY A 36 0.43 -0.94 -8.07
CA GLY A 36 1.14 -1.48 -6.93
C GLY A 36 1.04 -0.54 -5.72
N SER A 37 0.54 -1.04 -4.58
CA SER A 37 0.33 -0.21 -3.39
C SER A 37 1.62 0.42 -2.87
N PRO A 38 2.75 -0.31 -2.66
CA PRO A 38 4.00 0.32 -2.23
C PRO A 38 4.56 1.31 -3.25
N ALA A 39 4.35 1.06 -4.55
CA ALA A 39 4.78 1.98 -5.60
C ALA A 39 3.95 3.27 -5.58
N ASN A 40 2.63 3.18 -5.40
CA ASN A 40 1.76 4.33 -5.25
C ASN A 40 2.13 5.16 -4.01
N VAL A 41 2.37 4.50 -2.86
CA VAL A 41 2.83 5.17 -1.64
C VAL A 41 4.16 5.89 -1.87
N CYS A 42 5.11 5.23 -2.51
CA CYS A 42 6.42 5.81 -2.82
C CYS A 42 6.31 7.04 -3.73
N ALA A 43 5.51 6.96 -4.79
CA ALA A 43 5.28 8.06 -5.72
C ALA A 43 4.54 9.24 -5.07
N ASN A 44 3.51 8.97 -4.26
CA ASN A 44 2.79 9.99 -3.51
C ASN A 44 3.70 10.70 -2.49
N LEU A 45 4.55 9.95 -1.77
CA LEU A 45 5.52 10.51 -0.84
C LEU A 45 6.53 11.41 -1.55
N LYS A 46 7.01 10.99 -2.73
CA LYS A 46 7.89 11.81 -3.57
C LYS A 46 7.20 13.11 -4.00
N TRP A 47 5.94 13.03 -4.42
CA TRP A 47 5.14 14.20 -4.77
C TRP A 47 4.92 15.15 -3.59
N LEU A 48 4.75 14.62 -2.36
CA LEU A 48 4.66 15.38 -1.12
C LEU A 48 6.01 16.00 -0.69
N GLY A 49 7.11 15.65 -1.33
CA GLY A 49 8.46 16.19 -1.04
C GLY A 49 9.31 15.33 -0.11
N ALA A 50 8.89 14.12 0.22
CA ALA A 50 9.71 13.16 0.97
C ALA A 50 10.73 12.47 0.06
N ASN A 51 11.86 12.05 0.64
CA ASN A 51 12.84 11.21 -0.06
C ASN A 51 12.44 9.73 0.03
N ALA A 52 11.59 9.30 -0.90
CA ALA A 52 11.11 7.92 -0.98
C ALA A 52 11.90 7.13 -2.05
N VAL A 53 12.21 5.88 -1.72
CA VAL A 53 12.93 4.93 -2.60
C VAL A 53 12.11 3.66 -2.71
N MET A 54 12.00 3.12 -3.94
CA MET A 54 11.27 1.88 -4.23
C MET A 54 12.25 0.73 -4.49
N VAL A 55 12.01 -0.41 -3.84
CA VAL A 55 12.62 -1.69 -4.16
C VAL A 55 11.56 -2.62 -4.69
N SER A 56 11.76 -3.13 -5.90
CA SER A 56 10.81 -4.01 -6.58
C SER A 56 11.48 -4.93 -7.60
N CYS A 57 10.70 -5.80 -8.21
CA CYS A 57 11.10 -6.58 -9.37
C CYS A 57 10.00 -6.51 -10.44
N ILE A 58 10.39 -6.24 -11.68
CA ILE A 58 9.52 -6.24 -12.86
C ILE A 58 10.09 -7.15 -13.95
N GLY A 59 9.32 -7.47 -14.96
CA GLY A 59 9.81 -8.21 -16.13
C GLY A 59 10.73 -7.37 -17.03
N ASP A 60 11.61 -8.03 -17.73
CA ASP A 60 12.41 -7.42 -18.81
C ASP A 60 11.60 -7.42 -20.13
N ASP A 61 10.49 -6.68 -20.13
CA ASP A 61 9.49 -6.63 -21.19
C ASP A 61 8.95 -5.21 -21.44
N SER A 62 8.07 -5.07 -22.43
CA SER A 62 7.49 -3.79 -22.82
C SER A 62 6.58 -3.19 -21.72
N VAL A 63 5.90 -4.02 -20.94
CA VAL A 63 5.06 -3.56 -19.82
C VAL A 63 5.95 -3.01 -18.69
N GLY A 64 7.05 -3.69 -18.37
CA GLY A 64 8.07 -3.21 -17.45
C GLY A 64 8.66 -1.87 -17.88
N ASN A 65 8.95 -1.68 -19.19
CA ASN A 65 9.41 -0.40 -19.70
C ASN A 65 8.38 0.72 -19.50
N PHE A 66 7.10 0.45 -19.80
CA PHE A 66 6.01 1.40 -19.54
C PHE A 66 5.94 1.83 -18.09
N ILE A 67 6.08 0.89 -17.15
CA ILE A 67 6.05 1.16 -15.72
C ILE A 67 7.25 2.01 -15.29
N LEU A 68 8.48 1.66 -15.74
CA LEU A 68 9.68 2.43 -15.44
C LEU A 68 9.57 3.88 -15.94
N ASP A 69 9.06 4.07 -17.14
CA ASP A 69 8.84 5.41 -17.67
C ASP A 69 7.82 6.20 -16.85
N SER A 70 6.82 5.52 -16.29
CA SER A 70 5.81 6.13 -15.42
C SER A 70 6.41 6.61 -14.11
N ILE A 71 7.22 5.80 -13.42
CA ILE A 71 7.84 6.19 -12.14
C ILE A 71 8.94 7.23 -12.32
N ARG A 72 9.69 7.20 -13.42
CA ARG A 72 10.69 8.23 -13.75
C ARG A 72 10.08 9.61 -13.92
N LYS A 73 8.86 9.70 -14.50
CA LYS A 73 8.11 10.96 -14.67
C LYS A 73 7.78 11.63 -13.34
N VAL A 74 7.61 10.87 -12.25
CA VAL A 74 7.41 11.43 -10.89
C VAL A 74 8.72 11.63 -10.13
N GLY A 75 9.87 11.41 -10.78
CA GLY A 75 11.19 11.62 -10.18
C GLY A 75 11.63 10.53 -9.22
N LEU A 76 11.04 9.33 -9.30
CA LEU A 76 11.52 8.15 -8.59
C LEU A 76 12.71 7.55 -9.34
N THR A 77 13.73 7.12 -8.57
CA THR A 77 14.84 6.35 -9.13
C THR A 77 14.41 4.90 -9.37
N ASP A 78 14.85 4.32 -10.45
CA ASP A 78 14.69 2.90 -10.78
C ASP A 78 15.92 2.05 -10.40
N THR A 79 16.91 2.65 -9.73
CA THR A 79 18.18 2.00 -9.36
C THR A 79 18.00 0.68 -8.59
N TYR A 80 16.95 0.60 -7.79
CA TYR A 80 16.67 -0.57 -6.94
C TYR A 80 15.47 -1.40 -7.44
N ILE A 81 15.11 -1.24 -8.71
CA ILE A 81 14.11 -2.05 -9.39
C ILE A 81 14.84 -3.05 -10.27
N THR A 82 14.78 -4.31 -9.88
CA THR A 82 15.40 -5.39 -10.65
C THR A 82 14.54 -5.79 -11.85
N ARG A 83 15.18 -6.28 -12.91
CA ARG A 83 14.50 -6.77 -14.12
C ARG A 83 14.68 -8.27 -14.26
N SER A 84 13.58 -9.01 -14.23
CA SER A 84 13.58 -10.46 -14.42
C SER A 84 13.53 -10.81 -15.91
N LYS A 85 14.46 -11.66 -16.34
CA LYS A 85 14.44 -12.23 -17.70
C LYS A 85 13.55 -13.47 -17.83
N THR A 86 13.13 -14.03 -16.69
CA THR A 86 12.40 -15.31 -16.63
C THR A 86 10.94 -15.15 -16.20
N HIS A 87 10.60 -14.02 -15.55
CA HIS A 87 9.25 -13.74 -15.08
C HIS A 87 8.78 -12.45 -15.74
N PRO A 88 7.70 -12.47 -16.51
CA PRO A 88 7.12 -11.26 -17.09
C PRO A 88 6.61 -10.29 -16.01
N THR A 89 6.42 -9.05 -16.39
CA THR A 89 5.84 -8.02 -15.52
C THR A 89 4.44 -8.45 -15.05
N THR A 90 4.21 -8.33 -13.76
CA THR A 90 2.91 -8.61 -13.14
C THR A 90 1.83 -7.66 -13.66
N ILE A 91 0.67 -8.24 -13.97
CA ILE A 91 -0.51 -7.51 -14.44
C ILE A 91 -1.68 -7.82 -13.51
N VAL A 92 -2.42 -6.78 -13.11
CA VAL A 92 -3.69 -6.91 -12.42
C VAL A 92 -4.80 -6.36 -13.30
N MET A 93 -5.74 -7.21 -13.69
CA MET A 93 -6.94 -6.79 -14.39
C MET A 93 -8.00 -6.38 -13.38
N VAL A 94 -8.58 -5.21 -13.57
CA VAL A 94 -9.53 -4.61 -12.61
C VAL A 94 -10.81 -4.21 -13.34
N GLY A 95 -11.94 -4.73 -12.90
CA GLY A 95 -13.26 -4.27 -13.29
C GLY A 95 -13.61 -2.99 -12.54
N ARG A 96 -13.69 -1.85 -13.23
CA ARG A 96 -14.09 -0.60 -12.61
C ARG A 96 -15.50 -0.71 -12.04
N SER A 97 -15.65 -0.47 -10.73
CA SER A 97 -16.95 -0.57 -10.05
C SER A 97 -17.19 0.64 -9.14
N GLN A 98 -18.43 0.83 -8.70
CA GLN A 98 -18.77 1.83 -7.67
C GLN A 98 -18.56 1.28 -6.25
N GLY A 99 -18.40 -0.03 -6.10
CA GLY A 99 -18.10 -0.73 -4.86
C GLY A 99 -16.73 -1.38 -4.88
N THR A 100 -16.61 -2.55 -4.29
CA THR A 100 -15.39 -3.37 -4.34
C THR A 100 -15.20 -3.89 -5.76
N PRO A 101 -14.07 -3.58 -6.43
CA PRO A 101 -13.83 -4.01 -7.79
C PRO A 101 -13.57 -5.53 -7.86
N ASP A 102 -14.09 -6.17 -8.90
CA ASP A 102 -13.66 -7.49 -9.33
C ASP A 102 -12.25 -7.38 -9.94
N PHE A 103 -11.31 -8.22 -9.52
CA PHE A 103 -9.95 -8.19 -10.05
C PHE A 103 -9.34 -9.59 -10.17
N VAL A 104 -8.44 -9.74 -11.14
CA VAL A 104 -7.61 -10.93 -11.33
C VAL A 104 -6.15 -10.51 -11.40
N ALA A 105 -5.33 -11.08 -10.52
CA ALA A 105 -3.90 -10.80 -10.47
C ALA A 105 -3.09 -11.92 -11.16
N TYR A 106 -2.42 -11.59 -12.24
CA TYR A 106 -1.44 -12.45 -12.91
C TYR A 106 -0.06 -12.12 -12.34
N ARG A 107 0.21 -12.66 -11.16
CA ARG A 107 1.42 -12.40 -10.39
C ARG A 107 2.62 -13.15 -10.96
N MET A 108 3.71 -12.42 -11.19
CA MET A 108 4.94 -12.92 -11.80
C MET A 108 6.18 -12.28 -11.18
N ALA A 109 6.80 -11.30 -11.88
CA ALA A 109 8.07 -10.70 -11.46
C ALA A 109 8.01 -10.00 -10.09
N ASP A 110 6.88 -9.43 -9.70
CA ASP A 110 6.71 -8.77 -8.39
C ASP A 110 6.97 -9.70 -7.20
N THR A 111 6.76 -11.00 -7.38
CA THR A 111 7.09 -12.02 -6.38
C THR A 111 8.57 -12.34 -6.26
N GLN A 112 9.40 -11.86 -7.21
CA GLN A 112 10.82 -12.16 -7.33
C GLN A 112 11.74 -11.09 -6.71
N ILE A 113 11.24 -10.31 -5.77
CA ILE A 113 12.06 -9.34 -5.02
C ILE A 113 13.13 -10.11 -4.25
N GLY A 114 14.39 -9.82 -4.55
CA GLY A 114 15.56 -10.42 -3.88
C GLY A 114 15.84 -9.85 -2.50
N PRO A 115 16.94 -10.27 -1.85
CA PRO A 115 17.36 -9.72 -0.57
C PRO A 115 17.58 -8.21 -0.63
N ILE A 116 17.16 -7.52 0.43
CA ILE A 116 17.30 -6.06 0.52
C ILE A 116 18.66 -5.71 1.08
N HIS A 117 19.39 -4.83 0.39
CA HIS A 117 20.71 -4.40 0.84
C HIS A 117 20.61 -3.72 2.20
N GLU A 118 21.44 -4.17 3.15
CA GLU A 118 21.50 -3.65 4.52
C GLU A 118 21.73 -2.12 4.54
N SER A 119 22.61 -1.61 3.69
CA SER A 119 22.90 -0.19 3.58
C SER A 119 21.67 0.67 3.19
N LEU A 120 20.68 0.13 2.48
CA LEU A 120 19.43 0.82 2.22
C LEU A 120 18.57 0.91 3.47
N ILE A 121 18.54 -0.17 4.26
CA ILE A 121 17.83 -0.24 5.54
C ILE A 121 18.44 0.74 6.53
N GLU A 122 19.77 0.73 6.66
CA GLU A 122 20.51 1.67 7.53
C GLU A 122 20.21 3.13 7.22
N GLN A 123 20.16 3.49 5.93
CA GLN A 123 19.91 4.85 5.47
C GLN A 123 18.44 5.27 5.58
N SER A 124 17.50 4.33 5.80
CA SER A 124 16.08 4.61 5.84
C SER A 124 15.57 4.95 7.25
N THR A 125 14.48 5.72 7.30
CA THR A 125 13.77 6.03 8.55
C THR A 125 12.61 5.06 8.78
N ILE A 126 11.84 4.77 7.72
CA ILE A 126 10.70 3.86 7.73
C ILE A 126 10.87 2.86 6.59
N LEU A 127 10.66 1.57 6.85
CA LEU A 127 10.43 0.56 5.83
C LEU A 127 8.93 0.34 5.67
N HIS A 128 8.45 0.41 4.43
CA HIS A 128 7.03 0.21 4.10
C HIS A 128 6.83 -0.97 3.15
N SER A 129 5.78 -1.74 3.38
CA SER A 129 5.29 -2.77 2.48
C SER A 129 3.78 -2.95 2.61
N CYS A 130 3.21 -3.93 1.91
CA CYS A 130 1.79 -4.23 1.97
C CYS A 130 1.51 -5.73 1.98
N ALA A 131 0.27 -6.13 2.31
CA ALA A 131 -0.11 -7.54 2.35
C ALA A 131 -0.03 -8.19 0.96
N PHE A 132 -0.32 -7.47 -0.11
CA PHE A 132 -0.23 -8.02 -1.46
C PHE A 132 1.23 -8.40 -1.80
N ALA A 133 2.22 -7.57 -1.49
CA ALA A 133 3.63 -7.89 -1.68
C ALA A 133 4.06 -9.14 -0.90
N LEU A 134 3.55 -9.29 0.31
CA LEU A 134 3.86 -10.40 1.22
C LEU A 134 3.17 -11.72 0.85
N SER A 135 2.25 -11.74 -0.11
CA SER A 135 1.54 -12.97 -0.50
C SER A 135 2.30 -13.83 -1.52
N GLY A 136 3.51 -13.44 -1.94
CA GLY A 136 4.32 -14.15 -2.93
C GLY A 136 5.74 -14.44 -2.48
N HIS A 137 6.28 -15.60 -2.85
CA HIS A 137 7.67 -15.98 -2.58
C HIS A 137 8.53 -15.84 -3.84
N PRO A 138 9.83 -15.46 -3.70
CA PRO A 138 10.59 -15.22 -2.47
C PRO A 138 10.40 -13.84 -1.82
N ALA A 139 9.63 -12.93 -2.42
CA ALA A 139 9.42 -11.56 -1.92
C ALA A 139 9.01 -11.53 -0.43
N GLN A 140 8.05 -12.37 -0.01
CA GLN A 140 7.61 -12.47 1.38
C GLN A 140 8.79 -12.65 2.33
N GLN A 141 9.63 -13.65 2.07
CA GLN A 141 10.77 -13.97 2.93
C GLN A 141 11.76 -12.81 3.02
N ASN A 142 12.08 -12.18 1.89
CA ASN A 142 13.05 -11.09 1.85
C ASN A 142 12.52 -9.80 2.50
N ILE A 143 11.22 -9.52 2.36
CA ILE A 143 10.58 -8.38 3.05
C ILE A 143 10.54 -8.60 4.56
N LEU A 144 10.17 -9.81 5.03
CA LEU A 144 10.15 -10.13 6.45
C LEU A 144 11.55 -10.03 7.08
N GLN A 145 12.60 -10.52 6.40
CA GLN A 145 14.00 -10.37 6.83
C GLN A 145 14.40 -8.90 6.90
N ALA A 146 14.03 -8.08 5.90
CA ALA A 146 14.29 -6.64 5.91
C ALA A 146 13.58 -5.95 7.08
N PHE A 147 12.35 -6.34 7.42
CA PHE A 147 11.64 -5.81 8.57
C PHE A 147 12.30 -6.20 9.91
N GLU A 148 12.78 -7.43 10.02
CA GLU A 148 13.54 -7.88 11.21
C GLU A 148 14.80 -7.06 11.40
N LEU A 149 15.57 -6.89 10.34
CA LEU A 149 16.81 -6.11 10.37
C LEU A 149 16.50 -4.63 10.67
N ALA A 150 15.46 -4.05 10.07
CA ALA A 150 15.04 -2.68 10.34
C ALA A 150 14.73 -2.46 11.82
N VAL A 151 13.95 -3.35 12.42
CA VAL A 151 13.59 -3.26 13.86
C VAL A 151 14.82 -3.40 14.74
N SER A 152 15.75 -4.31 14.43
CA SER A 152 17.02 -4.46 15.18
C SER A 152 17.90 -3.19 15.12
N MET A 153 17.77 -2.40 14.05
CA MET A 153 18.44 -1.11 13.86
C MET A 153 17.63 0.09 14.42
N GLY A 154 16.53 -0.17 15.14
CA GLY A 154 15.66 0.88 15.69
C GLY A 154 14.85 1.66 14.66
N LYS A 155 14.72 1.15 13.43
CA LYS A 155 13.90 1.74 12.38
C LYS A 155 12.42 1.41 12.60
N LYS A 156 11.53 2.23 12.06
CA LYS A 156 10.09 1.93 12.05
C LYS A 156 9.73 1.10 10.83
N ILE A 157 8.77 0.18 11.02
CA ILE A 157 8.14 -0.52 9.91
C ILE A 157 6.70 -0.03 9.75
N SER A 158 6.24 -0.02 8.52
CA SER A 158 4.92 0.42 8.09
C SER A 158 4.29 -0.63 7.20
N ILE A 159 3.03 -0.94 7.42
CA ILE A 159 2.32 -1.94 6.65
C ILE A 159 0.90 -1.47 6.30
N ASP A 160 0.54 -1.55 5.02
CA ASP A 160 -0.84 -1.55 4.58
C ASP A 160 -1.30 -2.99 4.44
N TRP A 161 -2.17 -3.44 5.34
CA TRP A 161 -2.68 -4.82 5.27
C TRP A 161 -3.89 -4.90 4.33
N ASN A 162 -3.64 -4.57 3.07
CA ASN A 162 -4.61 -4.64 1.96
C ASN A 162 -4.86 -6.09 1.53
N PHE A 163 -5.46 -6.87 2.43
CA PHE A 163 -5.60 -8.31 2.29
C PHE A 163 -6.54 -8.71 1.16
N ALA A 164 -6.07 -9.59 0.30
CA ALA A 164 -6.85 -10.16 -0.80
C ALA A 164 -6.75 -11.70 -0.76
N PRO A 165 -7.80 -12.41 -0.32
CA PRO A 165 -7.76 -13.87 -0.15
C PRO A 165 -7.33 -14.63 -1.41
N SER A 166 -7.65 -14.11 -2.59
CA SER A 166 -7.34 -14.73 -3.88
C SER A 166 -5.85 -14.86 -4.20
N VAL A 167 -4.99 -14.07 -3.54
CA VAL A 167 -3.54 -14.09 -3.77
C VAL A 167 -2.75 -14.73 -2.61
N TRP A 168 -3.39 -14.94 -1.47
CA TRP A 168 -2.78 -15.62 -0.32
C TRP A 168 -3.02 -17.13 -0.38
N LYS A 169 -2.02 -17.87 0.12
CA LYS A 169 -2.16 -19.27 0.52
C LYS A 169 -2.64 -19.31 1.99
N ASP A 170 -2.29 -20.33 2.74
CA ASP A 170 -2.80 -20.54 4.11
C ASP A 170 -2.01 -19.78 5.20
N ASP A 171 -0.97 -19.02 4.85
CA ASP A 171 -0.01 -18.43 5.80
C ASP A 171 -0.30 -16.96 6.17
N GLY A 172 -1.32 -16.33 5.60
CA GLY A 172 -1.61 -14.90 5.79
C GLY A 172 -1.78 -14.49 7.26
N THR A 173 -2.47 -15.30 8.07
CA THR A 173 -2.65 -15.04 9.51
C THR A 173 -1.33 -15.08 10.27
N THR A 174 -0.48 -16.06 9.99
CA THR A 174 0.84 -16.22 10.63
C THR A 174 1.76 -15.04 10.28
N VAL A 175 1.78 -14.64 9.02
CA VAL A 175 2.57 -13.49 8.55
C VAL A 175 2.07 -12.20 9.20
N PHE A 176 0.76 -12.00 9.28
CA PHE A 176 0.15 -10.83 9.95
C PHE A 176 0.58 -10.73 11.42
N GLN A 177 0.44 -11.82 12.17
CA GLN A 177 0.83 -11.89 13.57
C GLN A 177 2.32 -11.57 13.76
N ARG A 178 3.20 -12.20 12.97
CA ARG A 178 4.65 -11.94 12.99
C ARG A 178 5.03 -10.48 12.74
N ILE A 179 4.27 -9.78 11.89
CA ILE A 179 4.48 -8.36 11.64
C ILE A 179 3.98 -7.52 12.82
N CYS A 180 2.80 -7.84 13.37
CA CYS A 180 2.25 -7.11 14.52
C CYS A 180 3.15 -7.18 15.75
N GLU A 181 3.84 -8.30 16.00
CA GLU A 181 4.84 -8.45 17.08
C GLU A 181 5.99 -7.42 16.98
N LYS A 182 6.22 -6.86 15.80
CA LYS A 182 7.27 -5.86 15.54
C LYS A 182 6.80 -4.41 15.70
N ARG A 183 5.61 -4.20 16.25
CA ARG A 183 5.02 -2.88 16.52
C ARG A 183 4.99 -1.95 15.30
N PRO A 184 4.33 -2.35 14.19
CA PRO A 184 4.28 -1.56 12.97
C PRO A 184 3.42 -0.30 13.13
N LEU A 185 3.58 0.64 12.18
CA LEU A 185 2.53 1.55 11.76
C LEU A 185 1.59 0.73 10.86
N LEU A 186 0.38 0.43 11.34
CA LEU A 186 -0.57 -0.47 10.67
C LEU A 186 -1.75 0.31 10.11
N LYS A 187 -2.06 0.07 8.85
CA LYS A 187 -3.32 0.48 8.22
C LYS A 187 -4.07 -0.75 7.73
N MET A 188 -5.37 -0.80 8.01
CA MET A 188 -6.35 -1.68 7.37
C MET A 188 -7.59 -0.88 7.01
N SER A 189 -8.26 -1.22 5.91
CA SER A 189 -9.62 -0.77 5.69
C SER A 189 -10.63 -1.73 6.35
N LEU A 190 -11.87 -1.26 6.54
CA LEU A 190 -12.94 -2.13 7.02
C LEU A 190 -13.14 -3.33 6.07
N ASP A 191 -13.04 -3.10 4.76
CA ASP A 191 -13.11 -4.15 3.75
C ASP A 191 -11.95 -5.16 3.87
N ASP A 192 -10.74 -4.68 4.23
CA ASP A 192 -9.58 -5.57 4.45
C ASP A 192 -9.79 -6.45 5.68
N VAL A 193 -10.34 -5.90 6.76
CA VAL A 193 -10.70 -6.67 7.97
C VAL A 193 -11.76 -7.72 7.63
N GLN A 194 -12.81 -7.35 6.90
CA GLN A 194 -13.84 -8.28 6.48
C GLN A 194 -13.28 -9.43 5.65
N ARG A 195 -12.43 -9.12 4.66
CA ARG A 195 -11.75 -10.13 3.83
C ARG A 195 -10.81 -11.02 4.64
N PHE A 196 -10.08 -10.44 5.59
CA PHE A 196 -9.15 -11.18 6.44
C PHE A 196 -9.87 -12.13 7.39
N LEU A 197 -11.02 -11.70 7.96
CA LEU A 197 -11.85 -12.53 8.82
C LEU A 197 -12.77 -13.50 8.06
N GLY A 198 -12.88 -13.34 6.74
CA GLY A 198 -13.76 -14.16 5.89
C GLY A 198 -15.26 -13.95 6.17
N ARG A 199 -15.65 -12.86 6.81
CA ARG A 199 -17.05 -12.51 7.13
C ARG A 199 -17.27 -11.00 7.15
N SER A 200 -18.52 -10.59 7.00
CA SER A 200 -18.93 -9.20 7.22
C SER A 200 -18.78 -8.84 8.70
N VAL A 201 -18.22 -7.67 8.96
CA VAL A 201 -18.11 -7.07 10.29
C VAL A 201 -18.39 -5.57 10.17
N ASP A 202 -18.89 -4.97 11.24
CA ASP A 202 -18.98 -3.52 11.34
C ASP A 202 -17.68 -2.89 11.91
N ALA A 203 -17.66 -1.56 12.03
CA ALA A 203 -16.49 -0.86 12.53
C ALA A 203 -16.20 -1.16 14.02
N LEU A 204 -17.21 -1.53 14.82
CA LEU A 204 -17.02 -1.89 16.23
C LEU A 204 -16.32 -3.24 16.33
N GLU A 205 -16.85 -4.26 15.65
CA GLU A 205 -16.23 -5.59 15.60
C GLU A 205 -14.81 -5.54 15.01
N ALA A 206 -14.57 -4.70 13.98
CA ALA A 206 -13.24 -4.50 13.41
C ALA A 206 -12.27 -3.87 14.42
N LYS A 207 -12.72 -2.89 15.22
CA LYS A 207 -11.92 -2.32 16.33
C LYS A 207 -11.63 -3.37 17.40
N ASP A 208 -12.60 -4.18 17.78
CA ASP A 208 -12.41 -5.25 18.76
C ASP A 208 -11.35 -6.26 18.29
N PHE A 209 -11.38 -6.63 17.01
CA PHE A 209 -10.34 -7.47 16.39
C PHE A 209 -8.95 -6.81 16.42
N LEU A 210 -8.86 -5.51 16.13
CA LEU A 210 -7.58 -4.78 16.06
C LEU A 210 -7.06 -4.31 17.44
N SER A 211 -7.92 -4.28 18.47
CA SER A 211 -7.57 -3.76 19.80
C SER A 211 -6.43 -4.50 20.49
N PRO A 212 -6.35 -5.84 20.47
CA PRO A 212 -5.27 -6.57 21.15
C PRO A 212 -3.93 -6.52 20.39
N LEU A 213 -3.88 -5.98 19.17
CA LEU A 213 -2.65 -5.96 18.38
C LEU A 213 -1.63 -4.99 18.97
N THR A 214 -0.38 -5.45 19.04
CA THR A 214 0.75 -4.64 19.46
C THR A 214 1.28 -3.83 18.27
N THR A 215 0.91 -2.56 18.18
CA THR A 215 1.28 -1.65 17.09
C THR A 215 1.77 -0.31 17.63
N THR A 216 2.58 0.41 16.85
CA THR A 216 2.89 1.82 17.18
C THR A 216 1.68 2.70 16.90
N VAL A 217 1.02 2.52 15.76
CA VAL A 217 -0.25 3.17 15.40
C VAL A 217 -1.09 2.13 14.66
N THR A 218 -2.39 2.11 14.94
CA THR A 218 -3.39 1.36 14.15
C THR A 218 -4.37 2.33 13.54
N CYS A 219 -4.56 2.24 12.21
CA CYS A 219 -5.57 2.99 11.45
C CYS A 219 -6.56 2.02 10.81
N LEU A 220 -7.85 2.17 11.13
CA LEU A 220 -8.96 1.50 10.47
C LEU A 220 -9.69 2.51 9.59
N THR A 221 -9.48 2.44 8.28
CA THR A 221 -10.15 3.33 7.32
C THR A 221 -11.53 2.81 6.96
N CYS A 222 -12.56 3.67 7.03
CA CYS A 222 -13.97 3.35 6.78
C CYS A 222 -14.51 4.15 5.57
N GLY A 223 -13.71 4.31 4.53
CA GLY A 223 -14.09 4.99 3.29
C GLY A 223 -14.61 6.41 3.53
N LYS A 224 -15.85 6.68 3.10
CA LYS A 224 -16.50 7.99 3.22
C LYS A 224 -16.80 8.43 4.66
N ASP A 225 -16.84 7.50 5.60
CA ASP A 225 -17.17 7.82 6.99
C ASP A 225 -15.95 8.40 7.72
N GLY A 226 -14.73 7.96 7.40
CA GLY A 226 -13.52 8.47 8.01
C GLY A 226 -12.57 7.38 8.50
N VAL A 227 -11.86 7.65 9.59
CA VAL A 227 -10.81 6.78 10.12
C VAL A 227 -10.92 6.66 11.63
N TRP A 228 -10.97 5.43 12.12
CA TRP A 228 -10.71 5.09 13.50
C TRP A 228 -9.21 4.85 13.68
N PHE A 229 -8.63 5.37 14.76
CA PHE A 229 -7.21 5.18 15.04
C PHE A 229 -6.92 5.12 16.53
N LYS A 230 -5.81 4.46 16.87
CA LYS A 230 -5.19 4.43 18.19
C LYS A 230 -3.68 4.40 18.03
N ASP A 231 -2.95 4.77 19.06
CA ASP A 231 -1.49 4.67 19.11
C ASP A 231 -1.03 4.04 20.46
N ASP A 232 0.27 3.84 20.59
CA ASP A 232 0.86 3.22 21.79
C ASP A 232 0.94 4.17 22.99
N GLU A 233 0.71 5.48 22.80
CA GLU A 233 0.59 6.47 23.87
C GLU A 233 -0.85 6.55 24.40
N ASP A 234 -1.85 6.37 23.52
CA ASP A 234 -3.27 6.35 23.89
C ASP A 234 -4.00 5.23 23.14
N VAL A 235 -4.23 4.14 23.86
CA VAL A 235 -4.87 2.92 23.31
C VAL A 235 -6.37 3.08 23.08
N ALA A 236 -6.98 4.20 23.51
CA ALA A 236 -8.38 4.49 23.22
C ALA A 236 -8.58 4.80 21.73
N TRP A 237 -9.63 4.22 21.16
CA TRP A 237 -9.98 4.51 19.77
C TRP A 237 -10.52 5.94 19.63
N LYS A 238 -9.91 6.70 18.74
CA LYS A 238 -10.32 8.04 18.30
C LYS A 238 -10.90 7.97 16.91
N PHE A 239 -11.80 8.87 16.57
CA PHE A 239 -12.41 8.95 15.25
C PHE A 239 -12.15 10.31 14.61
N GLN A 240 -11.79 10.27 13.33
CA GLN A 240 -11.68 11.47 12.50
C GLN A 240 -12.57 11.29 11.26
N PRO A 241 -13.57 12.15 11.03
CA PRO A 241 -14.42 12.08 9.86
C PRO A 241 -13.63 12.35 8.57
N ALA A 242 -14.09 11.75 7.47
CA ALA A 242 -13.52 12.00 6.16
C ALA A 242 -13.65 13.46 5.74
N VAL A 243 -12.71 13.94 4.93
CA VAL A 243 -12.81 15.28 4.32
C VAL A 243 -13.88 15.25 3.22
N SER A 244 -14.88 16.12 3.35
CA SER A 244 -15.93 16.26 2.34
C SER A 244 -15.36 16.80 1.03
N VAL A 245 -15.76 16.20 -0.09
CA VAL A 245 -15.37 16.63 -1.44
C VAL A 245 -16.59 16.89 -2.31
N ALA A 246 -16.48 17.83 -3.24
CA ALA A 246 -17.58 18.18 -4.11
C ALA A 246 -17.96 17.05 -5.08
N GLN A 247 -16.99 16.28 -5.56
CA GLN A 247 -17.20 15.19 -6.50
C GLN A 247 -16.14 14.10 -6.33
N VAL A 248 -16.57 12.86 -6.25
CA VAL A 248 -15.71 11.68 -6.32
C VAL A 248 -15.65 11.23 -7.79
N LYS A 249 -14.44 11.16 -8.35
CA LYS A 249 -14.18 10.71 -9.73
C LYS A 249 -13.61 9.29 -9.78
N ASP A 250 -12.70 8.96 -8.85
CA ASP A 250 -12.01 7.67 -8.81
C ASP A 250 -11.47 7.40 -7.41
N THR A 251 -11.89 6.29 -6.81
CA THR A 251 -11.45 5.87 -5.47
C THR A 251 -10.23 4.96 -5.47
N THR A 252 -9.76 4.51 -6.64
CA THR A 252 -8.59 3.65 -6.76
C THR A 252 -7.34 4.35 -6.21
N GLY A 253 -6.60 3.71 -5.31
CA GLY A 253 -5.43 4.29 -4.66
C GLY A 253 -5.73 5.36 -3.60
N ALA A 254 -7.00 5.53 -3.18
CA ALA A 254 -7.35 6.43 -2.06
C ALA A 254 -6.70 5.99 -0.74
N GLY A 255 -6.63 4.68 -0.50
CA GLY A 255 -5.93 4.09 0.66
C GLY A 255 -4.43 4.39 0.64
N ASP A 256 -3.78 4.24 -0.51
CA ASP A 256 -2.36 4.56 -0.69
C ASP A 256 -2.10 6.06 -0.49
N ALA A 257 -2.99 6.91 -1.00
CA ALA A 257 -2.90 8.36 -0.83
C ALA A 257 -3.07 8.76 0.64
N PHE A 258 -4.06 8.18 1.35
CA PHE A 258 -4.23 8.37 2.79
C PHE A 258 -2.95 7.98 3.54
N TRP A 259 -2.43 6.78 3.27
CA TRP A 259 -1.27 6.29 3.99
C TRP A 259 0.00 7.09 3.69
N SER A 260 0.13 7.61 2.48
CA SER A 260 1.23 8.51 2.10
C SER A 260 1.20 9.82 2.87
N GLY A 261 0.03 10.45 2.97
CA GLY A 261 -0.15 11.67 3.77
C GLY A 261 0.13 11.44 5.25
N PHE A 262 -0.36 10.30 5.80
CA PHE A 262 -0.06 9.89 7.17
C PHE A 262 1.46 9.75 7.39
N LEU A 263 2.15 8.97 6.57
CA LEU A 263 3.59 8.74 6.69
C LEU A 263 4.40 10.03 6.51
N TYR A 264 3.99 10.91 5.61
CA TYR A 264 4.62 12.20 5.41
C TYR A 264 4.58 13.09 6.67
N ALA A 265 3.42 13.20 7.32
CA ALA A 265 3.26 13.93 8.57
C ALA A 265 4.00 13.25 9.74
N TYR A 266 3.97 11.91 9.80
CA TYR A 266 4.69 11.12 10.80
C TYR A 266 6.22 11.34 10.75
N LEU A 267 6.80 11.42 9.56
CA LEU A 267 8.22 11.76 9.36
C LEU A 267 8.57 13.15 9.91
N ARG A 268 7.63 14.05 9.96
CA ARG A 268 7.75 15.41 10.50
C ARG A 268 7.52 15.47 12.00
N ARG A 269 7.29 14.31 12.65
CA ARG A 269 7.02 14.16 14.07
C ARG A 269 5.75 14.88 14.53
N GLU A 270 4.75 14.95 13.65
CA GLU A 270 3.44 15.45 14.01
C GLU A 270 2.70 14.45 14.92
N THR A 271 1.69 14.93 15.66
CA THR A 271 0.84 14.05 16.47
C THR A 271 0.08 13.06 15.61
N THR A 272 -0.31 11.91 16.16
CA THR A 272 -1.08 10.89 15.41
C THR A 272 -2.34 11.50 14.79
N SER A 273 -3.06 12.36 15.51
CA SER A 273 -4.24 13.06 14.98
C SER A 273 -3.91 13.96 13.79
N ALA A 274 -2.79 14.68 13.81
CA ALA A 274 -2.33 15.50 12.68
C ALA A 274 -1.92 14.64 11.48
N CYS A 275 -1.28 13.49 11.72
CA CYS A 275 -0.96 12.51 10.67
C CYS A 275 -2.24 11.98 9.99
N ILE A 276 -3.28 11.64 10.77
CA ILE A 276 -4.58 11.22 10.24
C ILE A 276 -5.22 12.32 9.39
N GLN A 277 -5.21 13.58 9.87
CA GLN A 277 -5.77 14.71 9.11
C GLN A 277 -5.05 14.91 7.77
N GLU A 278 -3.73 14.83 7.76
CA GLU A 278 -2.95 14.95 6.52
C GLU A 278 -3.25 13.80 5.56
N GLY A 279 -3.34 12.56 6.08
CA GLY A 279 -3.76 11.39 5.29
C GLY A 279 -5.12 11.61 4.63
N LEU A 280 -6.11 12.08 5.38
CA LEU A 280 -7.46 12.35 4.87
C LEU A 280 -7.46 13.46 3.81
N LYS A 281 -6.65 14.51 3.96
CA LYS A 281 -6.52 15.58 2.95
C LYS A 281 -5.94 15.04 1.63
N VAL A 282 -4.87 14.24 1.71
CA VAL A 282 -4.24 13.65 0.51
C VAL A 282 -5.20 12.68 -0.18
N ALA A 283 -5.93 11.84 0.58
CA ALA A 283 -6.98 10.98 0.04
C ALA A 283 -8.08 11.79 -0.66
N ALA A 284 -8.55 12.86 -0.03
CA ALA A 284 -9.56 13.74 -0.60
C ALA A 284 -9.12 14.39 -1.92
N GLN A 285 -7.84 14.76 -2.05
CA GLN A 285 -7.28 15.26 -3.31
C GLN A 285 -7.25 14.17 -4.39
N LYS A 286 -6.88 12.91 -4.00
CA LYS A 286 -6.82 11.77 -4.90
C LYS A 286 -8.16 11.43 -5.52
N ILE A 287 -9.21 11.31 -4.72
CA ILE A 287 -10.51 10.84 -5.19
C ILE A 287 -11.22 11.83 -6.14
N GLN A 288 -10.76 13.07 -6.23
CA GLN A 288 -11.25 14.08 -7.18
C GLN A 288 -10.57 14.01 -8.55
N LYS A 289 -9.59 13.11 -8.73
CA LYS A 289 -8.85 12.90 -9.99
C LYS A 289 -8.99 11.47 -10.46
N ILE A 290 -8.97 11.25 -11.78
CA ILE A 290 -8.86 9.92 -12.38
C ILE A 290 -7.37 9.59 -12.51
N GLY A 291 -6.98 8.40 -12.09
CA GLY A 291 -5.59 7.96 -12.10
C GLY A 291 -4.76 8.54 -10.94
N PRO A 292 -3.43 8.40 -10.97
CA PRO A 292 -2.53 8.81 -9.90
C PRO A 292 -2.58 10.30 -9.59
N ILE A 293 -2.43 10.67 -8.30
CA ILE A 293 -2.47 12.07 -7.84
C ILE A 293 -1.28 12.89 -8.35
N TYR A 294 -0.15 12.26 -8.57
CA TYR A 294 1.12 12.87 -8.97
C TYR A 294 1.26 13.11 -10.49
N LEU A 295 0.34 12.61 -11.29
CA LEU A 295 0.27 12.95 -12.72
C LEU A 295 -0.52 14.26 -12.86
N LEU A 296 0.18 15.38 -12.98
CA LEU A 296 -0.35 16.69 -13.33
C LEU A 296 -0.34 16.89 -14.83
#